data_2b890552cfd07b0e6d8faa6eaeac4841
#
_entry.id   2b890552cfd07b0e6d8faa6eaeac4841
#
_cell.length_a   1.000
_cell.length_b   1.000
_cell.length_c   1.000
_cell.angle_alpha   90.00
_cell.angle_beta   90.00
_cell.angle_gamma   90.00
#
_symmetry.space_group_name_H-M   'P 1'
#
loop_
_entity.id
_entity.type
_entity.pdbx_description
1 polymer ?
#
loop_
_entity_poly.entity_id
_entity_poly.type
_entity_poly.pdbx_seq_one_letter_code
_entity_poly.pdbx_strand_id
1 'polypeptide(L)'
;MAALQASHQALLGSSSQRLTAPLRDLARWLSPLRTRGLRWLRRAPVIGPWLIRNALVRRHVTVHGTAPRLDPPIAFNERILHRILFDRDPRLKVVNDKLAVRDFIRARVGAEYVVPLLGVWRDPALVDWDRLRVPFVLKPSHSSGPVAFVRTEADLDRVQLSALVRGWLAADYFDTSLEWGYRNLPRRLLAEPLLRGPDGAAPVEAQVFTFHGRAAIARVLVGLKGGGRREACFNAQGALLPMTFRGQPSDVRPAPEVLHQLFALAETVSAGFSHLRVDFYLTADGPMIGEVTPYTLGGTLRWRHPEWDGVVGRMWAEQERRYGGS
;
A
#
# COMPACT_ATOMS: atom_id res chain seq x y z
N MET A 1 -36.05 -4.82 29.79
CA MET A 1 -34.93 -4.04 29.21
C MET A 1 -33.99 -3.50 30.29
N ALA A 2 -34.47 -2.83 31.35
CA ALA A 2 -33.60 -2.28 32.42
C ALA A 2 -32.85 -3.34 33.25
N ALA A 3 -33.44 -4.52 33.51
CA ALA A 3 -32.80 -5.60 34.26
C ALA A 3 -31.63 -6.27 33.52
N LEU A 4 -31.67 -6.33 32.19
CA LEU A 4 -30.60 -6.85 31.35
C LEU A 4 -29.39 -5.89 31.26
N GLN A 5 -29.64 -4.58 31.32
CA GLN A 5 -28.57 -3.57 31.35
C GLN A 5 -27.85 -3.53 32.71
N ALA A 6 -28.57 -3.72 33.80
CA ALA A 6 -27.97 -3.81 35.14
C ALA A 6 -27.07 -5.06 35.30
N SER A 7 -27.48 -6.21 34.76
CA SER A 7 -26.68 -7.44 34.77
C SER A 7 -25.40 -7.32 33.91
N HIS A 8 -25.47 -6.56 32.82
CA HIS A 8 -24.29 -6.34 31.94
C HIS A 8 -23.25 -5.42 32.59
N GLN A 9 -23.70 -4.41 33.36
CA GLN A 9 -22.81 -3.53 34.14
C GLN A 9 -22.19 -4.22 35.35
N ALA A 10 -22.92 -5.14 36.01
CA ALA A 10 -22.37 -5.91 37.12
C ALA A 10 -21.29 -6.92 36.70
N LEU A 11 -21.37 -7.48 35.51
CA LEU A 11 -20.34 -8.38 34.95
C LEU A 11 -19.04 -7.66 34.55
N LEU A 12 -19.09 -6.36 34.30
CA LEU A 12 -17.91 -5.53 33.98
C LEU A 12 -17.08 -5.14 35.21
N GLY A 13 -17.59 -5.42 36.43
CA GLY A 13 -16.96 -5.13 37.71
C GLY A 13 -16.35 -6.34 38.43
N SER A 14 -16.07 -7.45 37.72
CA SER A 14 -15.51 -8.65 38.33
C SER A 14 -14.13 -8.41 38.94
N SER A 15 -13.87 -9.00 40.09
CA SER A 15 -12.62 -8.87 40.87
C SER A 15 -11.36 -9.25 40.07
N SER A 16 -11.49 -10.12 39.04
CA SER A 16 -10.39 -10.46 38.13
C SER A 16 -9.92 -9.30 37.26
N GLN A 17 -10.82 -8.34 36.94
CA GLN A 17 -10.44 -7.16 36.15
C GLN A 17 -9.69 -6.11 37.03
N ARG A 18 -9.97 -6.04 38.32
CA ARG A 18 -9.25 -5.15 39.25
C ARG A 18 -7.87 -5.66 39.61
N LEU A 19 -7.65 -6.97 39.67
CA LEU A 19 -6.35 -7.59 39.92
C LEU A 19 -5.39 -7.52 38.71
N THR A 20 -5.92 -7.47 37.49
CA THR A 20 -5.10 -7.38 36.27
C THR A 20 -4.90 -5.95 35.75
N ALA A 21 -5.59 -4.95 36.34
CA ALA A 21 -5.44 -3.55 35.92
C ALA A 21 -4.00 -3.04 36.05
N PRO A 22 -3.29 -3.21 37.19
CA PRO A 22 -1.92 -2.74 37.31
C PRO A 22 -0.95 -3.44 36.33
N LEU A 23 -1.18 -4.71 36.02
CA LEU A 23 -0.37 -5.43 35.03
C LEU A 23 -0.63 -4.94 33.59
N ARG A 24 -1.88 -4.56 33.27
CA ARG A 24 -2.23 -3.96 31.98
C ARG A 24 -1.66 -2.55 31.84
N ASP A 25 -1.68 -1.77 32.89
CA ASP A 25 -1.12 -0.42 32.89
C ASP A 25 0.41 -0.46 32.84
N LEU A 26 1.07 -1.39 33.54
CA LEU A 26 2.48 -1.66 33.42
C LEU A 26 2.86 -2.13 32.02
N ALA A 27 2.07 -3.01 31.40
CA ALA A 27 2.26 -3.46 30.03
C ALA A 27 2.06 -2.31 29.02
N ARG A 28 1.13 -1.38 29.25
CA ARG A 28 0.98 -0.15 28.46
C ARG A 28 2.15 0.78 28.63
N TRP A 29 2.64 0.95 29.84
CA TRP A 29 3.78 1.80 30.15
C TRP A 29 5.10 1.25 29.59
N LEU A 30 5.29 -0.07 29.62
CA LEU A 30 6.45 -0.74 29.06
C LEU A 30 6.37 -0.92 27.53
N SER A 31 5.19 -0.80 26.93
CA SER A 31 5.00 -0.98 25.49
C SER A 31 5.85 -0.05 24.61
N PRO A 32 6.03 1.25 24.92
CA PRO A 32 6.89 2.14 24.15
C PRO A 32 8.38 1.77 24.24
N LEU A 33 8.84 1.33 25.42
CA LEU A 33 10.23 0.90 25.63
C LEU A 33 10.53 -0.41 24.91
N ARG A 34 9.61 -1.37 25.00
CA ARG A 34 9.65 -2.66 24.29
C ARG A 34 9.63 -2.48 22.79
N THR A 35 8.77 -1.59 22.27
CA THR A 35 8.69 -1.29 20.84
C THR A 35 9.94 -0.56 20.34
N ARG A 36 10.51 0.38 21.12
CA ARG A 36 11.75 1.08 20.78
C ARG A 36 12.94 0.11 20.74
N GLY A 37 13.08 -0.76 21.73
CA GLY A 37 14.13 -1.77 21.78
C GLY A 37 14.04 -2.77 20.61
N LEU A 38 12.84 -3.25 20.28
CA LEU A 38 12.61 -4.14 19.13
C LEU A 38 12.92 -3.45 17.79
N ARG A 39 12.63 -2.17 17.65
CA ARG A 39 12.95 -1.40 16.43
C ARG A 39 14.47 -1.35 16.22
N TRP A 40 15.24 -1.08 17.27
CA TRP A 40 16.69 -1.05 17.20
C TRP A 40 17.27 -2.43 16.88
N LEU A 41 16.81 -3.50 17.55
CA LEU A 41 17.25 -4.86 17.29
C LEU A 41 16.95 -5.33 15.87
N ARG A 42 15.82 -4.92 15.26
CA ARG A 42 15.51 -5.23 13.85
C ARG A 42 16.47 -4.59 12.85
N ARG A 43 17.21 -3.56 13.26
CA ARG A 43 18.23 -2.90 12.44
C ARG A 43 19.62 -3.46 12.64
N ALA A 44 19.83 -4.26 13.68
CA ALA A 44 21.08 -4.93 13.94
C ALA A 44 21.43 -5.94 12.82
N PRO A 45 22.69 -5.99 12.34
CA PRO A 45 23.05 -6.76 11.14
C PRO A 45 22.85 -8.27 11.30
N VAL A 46 23.06 -8.82 12.48
CA VAL A 46 23.00 -10.27 12.72
C VAL A 46 21.59 -10.71 13.13
N ILE A 47 21.02 -10.13 14.18
CA ILE A 47 19.73 -10.56 14.74
C ILE A 47 18.53 -9.97 13.99
N GLY A 48 18.70 -8.82 13.33
CA GLY A 48 17.63 -8.11 12.64
C GLY A 48 16.92 -8.93 11.57
N PRO A 49 17.63 -9.57 10.63
CA PRO A 49 17.02 -10.41 9.59
C PRO A 49 16.17 -11.54 10.17
N TRP A 50 16.62 -12.19 11.24
CA TRP A 50 15.86 -13.25 11.93
C TRP A 50 14.58 -12.70 12.59
N LEU A 51 14.67 -11.55 13.28
CA LEU A 51 13.50 -10.91 13.89
C LEU A 51 12.46 -10.48 12.85
N ILE A 52 12.93 -9.92 11.73
CA ILE A 52 12.06 -9.50 10.62
C ILE A 52 11.36 -10.72 10.02
N ARG A 53 12.13 -11.78 9.70
CA ARG A 53 11.58 -13.02 9.16
C ARG A 53 10.50 -13.60 10.06
N ASN A 54 10.77 -13.75 11.36
CA ASN A 54 9.81 -14.28 12.32
C ASN A 54 8.56 -13.41 12.45
N ALA A 55 8.70 -12.08 12.42
CA ALA A 55 7.55 -11.17 12.47
C ALA A 55 6.67 -11.28 11.21
N LEU A 56 7.28 -11.37 10.03
CA LEU A 56 6.56 -11.52 8.76
C LEU A 56 5.90 -12.88 8.63
N VAL A 57 6.57 -13.97 9.02
CA VAL A 57 5.99 -15.31 9.04
C VAL A 57 4.79 -15.37 9.99
N ARG A 58 4.91 -14.83 11.22
CA ARG A 58 3.77 -14.77 12.15
C ARG A 58 2.60 -13.96 11.58
N ARG A 59 2.88 -12.81 10.93
CA ARG A 59 1.85 -12.01 10.26
C ARG A 59 1.13 -12.82 9.18
N HIS A 60 1.87 -13.56 8.38
CA HIS A 60 1.32 -14.41 7.34
C HIS A 60 0.42 -15.51 7.95
N VAL A 61 0.90 -16.22 8.97
CA VAL A 61 0.11 -17.24 9.69
C VAL A 61 -1.17 -16.65 10.26
N THR A 62 -1.10 -15.45 10.87
CA THR A 62 -2.30 -14.77 11.40
C THR A 62 -3.33 -14.47 10.31
N VAL A 63 -2.88 -14.16 9.10
CA VAL A 63 -3.77 -13.78 7.97
C VAL A 63 -4.30 -15.00 7.21
N HIS A 64 -3.44 -15.99 6.97
CA HIS A 64 -3.73 -17.14 6.06
C HIS A 64 -3.91 -18.46 6.79
N GLY A 65 -3.64 -18.55 8.10
CA GLY A 65 -3.78 -19.76 8.90
C GLY A 65 -2.65 -20.78 8.76
N THR A 66 -1.75 -20.62 7.78
CA THR A 66 -0.67 -21.56 7.45
C THR A 66 0.67 -20.84 7.39
N ALA A 67 1.76 -21.57 7.66
CA ALA A 67 3.11 -21.04 7.49
C ALA A 67 3.44 -20.89 5.99
N PRO A 68 4.08 -19.75 5.59
CA PRO A 68 4.47 -19.56 4.20
C PRO A 68 5.61 -20.48 3.81
N ARG A 69 5.55 -21.02 2.60
CA ARG A 69 6.68 -21.68 1.95
C ARG A 69 7.58 -20.60 1.35
N LEU A 70 8.83 -20.53 1.81
CA LEU A 70 9.78 -19.48 1.39
C LEU A 70 10.93 -20.02 0.52
N ASP A 71 11.06 -21.34 0.38
CA ASP A 71 12.12 -21.96 -0.41
C ASP A 71 11.63 -23.25 -1.09
N PRO A 72 11.37 -23.22 -2.41
CA PRO A 72 11.02 -22.05 -3.19
C PRO A 72 9.59 -21.55 -2.87
N PRO A 73 9.32 -20.24 -2.98
CA PRO A 73 7.98 -19.70 -2.79
C PRO A 73 7.08 -20.09 -3.99
N ILE A 74 5.82 -20.46 -3.71
CA ILE A 74 4.87 -20.92 -4.74
C ILE A 74 3.73 -19.93 -4.92
N ALA A 75 3.02 -19.60 -3.83
CA ALA A 75 1.88 -18.71 -3.85
C ALA A 75 2.31 -17.25 -4.00
N PHE A 76 1.41 -16.38 -4.49
CA PHE A 76 1.71 -14.96 -4.68
C PHE A 76 2.18 -14.27 -3.40
N ASN A 77 1.47 -14.47 -2.28
CA ASN A 77 1.86 -13.88 -0.99
C ASN A 77 3.22 -14.40 -0.50
N GLU A 78 3.53 -15.66 -0.73
CA GLU A 78 4.84 -16.24 -0.40
C GLU A 78 5.97 -15.61 -1.21
N ARG A 79 5.75 -15.35 -2.51
CA ARG A 79 6.70 -14.65 -3.40
C ARG A 79 6.93 -13.21 -2.95
N ILE A 80 5.88 -12.51 -2.53
CA ILE A 80 6.02 -11.17 -1.93
C ILE A 80 6.83 -11.22 -0.64
N LEU A 81 6.56 -12.17 0.26
CA LEU A 81 7.33 -12.34 1.50
C LEU A 81 8.80 -12.68 1.22
N HIS A 82 9.05 -13.59 0.30
CA HIS A 82 10.41 -13.94 -0.15
C HIS A 82 11.14 -12.68 -0.63
N ARG A 83 10.48 -11.87 -1.46
CA ARG A 83 11.04 -10.60 -1.95
C ARG A 83 11.36 -9.62 -0.82
N ILE A 84 10.47 -9.43 0.14
CA ILE A 84 10.73 -8.57 1.31
C ILE A 84 11.97 -9.04 2.08
N LEU A 85 12.13 -10.37 2.21
CA LEU A 85 13.20 -10.97 3.01
C LEU A 85 14.55 -10.99 2.30
N PHE A 86 14.58 -11.18 0.97
CA PHE A 86 15.81 -11.54 0.26
C PHE A 86 16.17 -10.58 -0.87
N ASP A 87 15.22 -9.92 -1.52
CA ASP A 87 15.51 -8.97 -2.61
C ASP A 87 16.09 -7.67 -2.05
N ARG A 88 17.25 -7.28 -2.58
CA ARG A 88 17.99 -6.08 -2.16
C ARG A 88 18.28 -5.14 -3.32
N ASP A 89 17.53 -5.26 -4.42
CA ASP A 89 17.63 -4.35 -5.55
C ASP A 89 17.41 -2.89 -5.08
N PRO A 90 18.40 -1.99 -5.26
CA PRO A 90 18.28 -0.60 -4.80
C PRO A 90 17.13 0.16 -5.47
N ARG A 91 16.70 -0.25 -6.67
CA ARG A 91 15.55 0.32 -7.37
C ARG A 91 14.25 0.17 -6.59
N LEU A 92 14.15 -0.84 -5.69
CA LEU A 92 12.99 -1.00 -4.80
C LEU A 92 12.81 0.18 -3.84
N LYS A 93 13.88 0.88 -3.47
CA LYS A 93 13.79 2.12 -2.68
C LYS A 93 13.26 3.28 -3.53
N VAL A 94 13.66 3.35 -4.79
CA VAL A 94 13.17 4.39 -5.71
C VAL A 94 11.67 4.27 -5.91
N VAL A 95 11.15 3.06 -6.18
CA VAL A 95 9.72 2.86 -6.44
C VAL A 95 8.85 2.97 -5.18
N ASN A 96 9.42 2.81 -3.98
CA ASN A 96 8.70 3.01 -2.71
C ASN A 96 8.69 4.48 -2.22
N ASP A 97 9.59 5.33 -2.69
CA ASP A 97 9.57 6.76 -2.40
C ASP A 97 8.67 7.48 -3.40
N LYS A 98 7.51 7.99 -2.94
CA LYS A 98 6.53 8.70 -3.81
C LYS A 98 7.10 9.92 -4.52
N LEU A 99 8.25 10.45 -4.08
CA LEU A 99 8.93 11.53 -4.78
C LEU A 99 9.92 11.00 -5.82
N ALA A 100 10.78 10.04 -5.44
CA ALA A 100 11.79 9.49 -6.36
C ALA A 100 11.15 8.70 -7.52
N VAL A 101 10.04 7.99 -7.27
CA VAL A 101 9.34 7.23 -8.31
C VAL A 101 8.81 8.09 -9.45
N ARG A 102 8.60 9.38 -9.22
CA ARG A 102 8.09 10.32 -10.25
C ARG A 102 9.08 10.51 -11.39
N ASP A 103 10.37 10.67 -11.08
CA ASP A 103 11.41 10.79 -12.09
C ASP A 103 11.63 9.46 -12.81
N PHE A 104 11.50 8.35 -12.08
CA PHE A 104 11.54 7.01 -12.64
C PHE A 104 10.40 6.77 -13.64
N ILE A 105 9.16 7.18 -13.33
CA ILE A 105 8.00 7.06 -14.24
C ILE A 105 8.20 7.98 -15.45
N ARG A 106 8.58 9.25 -15.20
CA ARG A 106 8.80 10.25 -16.26
C ARG A 106 9.82 9.78 -17.31
N ALA A 107 10.90 9.17 -16.85
CA ALA A 107 11.94 8.66 -17.74
C ALA A 107 11.50 7.46 -18.58
N ARG A 108 10.46 6.73 -18.18
CA ARG A 108 10.00 5.51 -18.86
C ARG A 108 8.80 5.71 -19.76
N VAL A 109 7.85 6.52 -19.36
CA VAL A 109 6.56 6.65 -20.05
C VAL A 109 6.17 8.08 -20.37
N GLY A 110 6.85 9.09 -19.83
CA GLY A 110 6.55 10.51 -20.05
C GLY A 110 6.04 11.24 -18.82
N ALA A 111 6.09 12.57 -18.89
CA ALA A 111 5.68 13.45 -17.79
C ALA A 111 4.15 13.52 -17.62
N GLU A 112 3.42 13.32 -18.70
CA GLU A 112 1.96 13.35 -18.79
C GLU A 112 1.29 12.27 -17.94
N TYR A 113 2.00 11.16 -17.64
CA TYR A 113 1.49 10.09 -16.77
C TYR A 113 1.82 10.29 -15.29
N VAL A 114 2.49 11.39 -14.92
CA VAL A 114 2.89 11.67 -13.53
C VAL A 114 1.97 12.71 -12.92
N VAL A 115 1.32 12.39 -11.80
CA VAL A 115 0.45 13.33 -11.06
C VAL A 115 1.23 14.62 -10.76
N PRO A 116 0.75 15.85 -11.07
CA PRO A 116 1.48 17.08 -10.78
C PRO A 116 1.82 17.26 -9.29
N LEU A 117 2.86 18.04 -8.96
CA LEU A 117 3.19 18.43 -7.60
C LEU A 117 2.80 19.89 -7.38
N LEU A 118 2.12 20.18 -6.26
CA LEU A 118 1.86 21.53 -5.78
C LEU A 118 2.97 22.00 -4.83
N GLY A 119 3.66 21.06 -4.16
CA GLY A 119 4.78 21.37 -3.29
C GLY A 119 5.41 20.17 -2.64
N VAL A 120 6.64 20.36 -2.12
CA VAL A 120 7.42 19.35 -1.39
C VAL A 120 8.13 20.01 -0.23
N TRP A 121 8.00 19.44 0.98
CA TRP A 121 8.62 20.00 2.18
C TRP A 121 9.26 18.91 3.05
N ARG A 122 10.32 19.27 3.76
CA ARG A 122 10.97 18.42 4.76
C ARG A 122 10.47 18.70 6.18
N ASP A 123 9.90 19.87 6.37
CA ASP A 123 9.38 20.34 7.65
C ASP A 123 7.96 20.89 7.44
N PRO A 124 6.98 20.52 8.26
CA PRO A 124 5.63 21.09 8.20
C PRO A 124 5.58 22.59 8.40
N ALA A 125 6.56 23.18 9.13
CA ALA A 125 6.65 24.61 9.36
C ALA A 125 6.97 25.40 8.08
N LEU A 126 7.51 24.72 7.06
CA LEU A 126 7.87 25.33 5.77
C LEU A 126 6.73 25.28 4.75
N VAL A 127 5.58 24.69 5.09
CA VAL A 127 4.44 24.61 4.19
C VAL A 127 3.83 26.00 3.99
N ASP A 128 3.88 26.48 2.76
CA ASP A 128 3.21 27.72 2.37
C ASP A 128 1.72 27.42 2.08
N TRP A 129 0.93 27.46 3.14
CA TRP A 129 -0.51 27.16 3.08
C TRP A 129 -1.29 28.12 2.20
N ASP A 130 -0.83 29.37 2.04
CA ASP A 130 -1.50 30.39 1.24
C ASP A 130 -1.36 30.15 -0.26
N ARG A 131 -0.35 29.38 -0.67
CA ARG A 131 -0.15 28.94 -2.06
C ARG A 131 -0.90 27.67 -2.40
N LEU A 132 -1.33 26.89 -1.41
CA LEU A 132 -2.09 25.67 -1.64
C LEU A 132 -3.57 26.00 -1.84
N ARG A 133 -4.02 25.94 -3.09
CA ARG A 133 -5.44 26.12 -3.43
C ARG A 133 -6.20 24.81 -3.31
N VAL A 134 -7.32 24.81 -2.60
CA VAL A 134 -8.21 23.68 -2.50
C VAL A 134 -8.89 23.42 -3.86
N PRO A 135 -9.16 22.14 -4.25
CA PRO A 135 -8.88 20.94 -3.48
C PRO A 135 -7.48 20.33 -3.74
N PHE A 136 -6.86 19.81 -2.70
CA PHE A 136 -5.55 19.13 -2.80
C PHE A 136 -5.43 17.94 -1.84
N VAL A 137 -4.36 17.16 -2.00
CA VAL A 137 -4.05 15.98 -1.18
C VAL A 137 -2.66 16.11 -0.59
N LEU A 138 -2.49 15.83 0.71
CA LEU A 138 -1.20 15.74 1.39
C LEU A 138 -0.84 14.27 1.60
N LYS A 139 0.43 13.92 1.34
CA LYS A 139 0.96 12.56 1.52
C LYS A 139 2.41 12.61 2.01
N PRO A 140 2.86 11.73 2.93
CA PRO A 140 4.28 11.52 3.16
C PRO A 140 4.90 10.70 2.02
N SER A 141 6.15 11.02 1.61
CA SER A 141 6.83 10.34 0.48
C SER A 141 7.24 8.91 0.83
N HIS A 142 7.59 8.67 2.07
CA HIS A 142 8.31 7.50 2.59
C HIS A 142 7.42 6.43 3.24
N SER A 143 6.10 6.47 3.00
CA SER A 143 5.16 5.54 3.61
C SER A 143 3.99 5.19 2.70
N SER A 144 3.27 4.12 3.03
CA SER A 144 2.01 3.73 2.40
C SER A 144 0.86 3.90 3.39
N GLY A 145 -0.26 4.43 2.92
CA GLY A 145 -1.51 4.59 3.67
C GLY A 145 -1.83 6.01 4.13
N PRO A 146 -0.96 6.75 4.85
CA PRO A 146 -1.27 8.09 5.30
C PRO A 146 -1.58 9.05 4.14
N VAL A 147 -2.74 9.74 4.25
CA VAL A 147 -3.23 10.72 3.28
C VAL A 147 -4.19 11.67 3.97
N ALA A 148 -4.13 12.96 3.66
CA ALA A 148 -5.14 13.94 4.04
C ALA A 148 -5.73 14.58 2.78
N PHE A 149 -7.05 14.55 2.69
CA PHE A 149 -7.80 15.20 1.63
C PHE A 149 -8.29 16.56 2.14
N VAL A 150 -7.88 17.62 1.47
CA VAL A 150 -8.35 18.99 1.73
C VAL A 150 -9.23 19.36 0.54
N ARG A 151 -10.55 19.20 0.69
CA ARG A 151 -11.53 19.37 -0.40
C ARG A 151 -12.11 20.76 -0.47
N THR A 152 -12.24 21.38 0.71
CA THR A 152 -12.83 22.72 0.90
C THR A 152 -11.98 23.53 1.85
N GLU A 153 -12.23 24.85 1.92
CA GLU A 153 -11.56 25.74 2.91
C GLU A 153 -11.84 25.29 4.36
N ALA A 154 -12.98 24.66 4.63
CA ALA A 154 -13.31 24.12 5.94
C ALA A 154 -12.41 22.94 6.36
N ASP A 155 -11.84 22.19 5.39
CA ASP A 155 -10.88 21.13 5.67
C ASP A 155 -9.46 21.67 5.92
N LEU A 156 -9.20 22.96 5.63
CA LEU A 156 -7.88 23.60 5.74
C LEU A 156 -7.59 24.09 7.17
N ASP A 157 -7.69 23.20 8.15
CA ASP A 157 -7.21 23.48 9.50
C ASP A 157 -5.67 23.33 9.54
N ARG A 158 -4.97 24.44 9.41
CA ARG A 158 -3.50 24.49 9.34
C ARG A 158 -2.83 23.92 10.59
N VAL A 159 -3.44 24.07 11.76
CA VAL A 159 -2.89 23.57 13.03
C VAL A 159 -2.99 22.06 13.08
N GLN A 160 -4.19 21.51 12.80
CA GLN A 160 -4.41 20.06 12.78
C GLN A 160 -3.60 19.39 11.66
N LEU A 161 -3.57 19.95 10.45
CA LEU A 161 -2.80 19.41 9.34
C LEU A 161 -1.29 19.43 9.65
N SER A 162 -0.76 20.50 10.25
CA SER A 162 0.66 20.58 10.63
C SER A 162 1.00 19.55 11.71
N ALA A 163 0.12 19.32 12.69
CA ALA A 163 0.31 18.30 13.72
C ALA A 163 0.29 16.88 13.12
N LEU A 164 -0.65 16.60 12.22
CA LEU A 164 -0.79 15.34 11.51
C LEU A 164 0.46 15.03 10.67
N VAL A 165 0.91 16.00 9.86
CA VAL A 165 2.10 15.88 9.01
C VAL A 165 3.36 15.69 9.83
N ARG A 166 3.50 16.40 10.96
CA ARG A 166 4.62 16.20 11.91
C ARG A 166 4.67 14.77 12.41
N GLY A 167 3.52 14.19 12.74
CA GLY A 167 3.40 12.78 13.13
C GLY A 167 3.85 11.82 12.00
N TRP A 168 3.46 12.08 10.76
CA TRP A 168 3.89 11.30 9.61
C TRP A 168 5.40 11.38 9.38
N LEU A 169 5.96 12.57 9.42
CA LEU A 169 7.41 12.78 9.20
C LEU A 169 8.27 12.23 10.35
N ALA A 170 7.74 12.13 11.57
CA ALA A 170 8.41 11.51 12.69
C ALA A 170 8.41 9.97 12.61
N ALA A 171 7.41 9.37 11.96
CA ALA A 171 7.26 7.93 11.85
C ALA A 171 8.24 7.32 10.83
N ASP A 172 8.76 6.13 11.13
CA ASP A 172 9.48 5.31 10.15
C ASP A 172 8.58 4.14 9.73
N TYR A 173 8.14 4.16 8.47
CA TYR A 173 7.21 3.15 7.95
C TYR A 173 7.83 1.75 7.93
N PHE A 174 9.15 1.64 7.75
CA PHE A 174 9.85 0.36 7.85
C PHE A 174 9.65 -0.32 9.21
N ASP A 175 9.54 0.43 10.30
CA ASP A 175 9.37 -0.14 11.64
C ASP A 175 8.06 -0.95 11.79
N THR A 176 7.05 -0.62 10.99
CA THR A 176 5.73 -1.27 10.98
C THR A 176 5.54 -2.23 9.81
N SER A 177 5.96 -1.85 8.60
CA SER A 177 5.82 -2.67 7.40
C SER A 177 6.82 -3.81 7.35
N LEU A 178 8.06 -3.57 7.79
CA LEU A 178 9.25 -4.44 7.67
C LEU A 178 9.68 -4.67 6.22
N GLU A 179 9.17 -3.88 5.30
CA GLU A 179 9.46 -3.94 3.86
C GLU A 179 10.78 -3.22 3.57
N TRP A 180 11.78 -3.95 3.07
CA TRP A 180 13.15 -3.44 2.92
C TRP A 180 13.24 -2.15 2.07
N GLY A 181 12.41 -2.02 1.05
CA GLY A 181 12.40 -0.84 0.17
C GLY A 181 12.04 0.47 0.87
N TYR A 182 11.37 0.42 2.04
CA TYR A 182 11.10 1.61 2.86
C TYR A 182 12.22 1.94 3.86
N ARG A 183 13.23 1.08 3.99
CA ARG A 183 14.29 1.29 4.98
C ARG A 183 15.15 2.51 4.65
N ASN A 184 15.17 3.49 5.56
CA ASN A 184 15.97 4.72 5.46
C ASN A 184 15.60 5.62 4.26
N LEU A 185 14.33 5.65 3.85
CA LEU A 185 13.89 6.62 2.85
C LEU A 185 13.90 8.05 3.40
N PRO A 186 14.20 9.05 2.55
CA PRO A 186 14.06 10.46 2.93
C PRO A 186 12.62 10.79 3.29
N ARG A 187 12.42 11.52 4.39
CA ARG A 187 11.09 11.88 4.87
C ARG A 187 10.70 13.24 4.33
N ARG A 188 9.66 13.29 3.50
CA ARG A 188 9.15 14.50 2.88
C ARG A 188 7.63 14.47 2.82
N LEU A 189 7.03 15.65 2.90
CA LEU A 189 5.62 15.86 2.60
C LEU A 189 5.49 16.23 1.14
N LEU A 190 4.45 15.72 0.47
CA LEU A 190 4.03 16.09 -0.88
C LEU A 190 2.64 16.71 -0.80
N ALA A 191 2.38 17.72 -1.62
CA ALA A 191 1.04 18.16 -1.97
C ALA A 191 0.80 17.91 -3.47
N GLU A 192 -0.37 17.34 -3.78
CA GLU A 192 -0.82 17.04 -5.14
C GLU A 192 -2.25 17.57 -5.34
N PRO A 193 -2.67 17.93 -6.57
CA PRO A 193 -4.06 18.26 -6.82
C PRO A 193 -4.96 17.06 -6.53
N LEU A 194 -6.17 17.31 -6.07
CA LEU A 194 -7.19 16.28 -5.95
C LEU A 194 -7.70 15.93 -7.35
N LEU A 195 -7.29 14.76 -7.84
CA LEU A 195 -7.68 14.27 -9.15
C LEU A 195 -9.18 13.99 -9.23
N ARG A 196 -9.74 14.20 -10.41
CA ARG A 196 -11.14 13.90 -10.74
C ARG A 196 -11.22 13.02 -11.97
N GLY A 197 -12.25 12.17 -11.99
CA GLY A 197 -12.63 11.38 -13.15
C GLY A 197 -13.25 12.23 -14.25
N PRO A 198 -13.53 11.63 -15.43
CA PRO A 198 -14.17 12.31 -16.57
C PRO A 198 -15.53 12.92 -16.24
N ASP A 199 -16.24 12.35 -15.28
CA ASP A 199 -17.54 12.81 -14.78
C ASP A 199 -17.44 13.86 -13.64
N GLY A 200 -16.23 14.31 -13.30
CA GLY A 200 -15.97 15.22 -12.19
C GLY A 200 -16.01 14.55 -10.80
N ALA A 201 -16.36 13.28 -10.70
CA ALA A 201 -16.37 12.51 -9.47
C ALA A 201 -14.94 12.04 -9.09
N ALA A 202 -14.83 11.20 -8.05
CA ALA A 202 -13.57 10.54 -7.73
C ALA A 202 -13.13 9.63 -8.90
N PRO A 203 -11.85 9.67 -9.31
CA PRO A 203 -11.40 8.88 -10.44
C PRO A 203 -11.53 7.38 -10.15
N VAL A 204 -11.84 6.60 -11.17
CA VAL A 204 -11.72 5.15 -11.13
C VAL A 204 -10.25 4.80 -10.91
N GLU A 205 -9.96 3.91 -9.99
CA GLU A 205 -8.61 3.39 -9.77
C GLU A 205 -8.43 2.08 -10.55
N ALA A 206 -7.28 1.91 -11.22
CA ALA A 206 -6.88 0.65 -11.82
C ALA A 206 -5.51 0.24 -11.31
N GLN A 207 -5.36 -1.03 -10.93
CA GLN A 207 -4.12 -1.61 -10.41
C GLN A 207 -3.67 -2.72 -11.34
N VAL A 208 -2.55 -2.51 -12.03
CA VAL A 208 -1.99 -3.51 -12.95
C VAL A 208 -0.86 -4.27 -12.26
N PHE A 209 -1.03 -5.58 -12.16
CA PHE A 209 -0.03 -6.51 -11.65
C PHE A 209 0.83 -6.98 -12.82
N THR A 210 2.14 -6.79 -12.69
CA THR A 210 3.10 -7.22 -13.70
C THR A 210 4.06 -8.25 -13.09
N PHE A 211 4.48 -9.22 -13.90
CA PHE A 211 5.49 -10.22 -13.55
C PHE A 211 6.55 -10.24 -14.65
N HIS A 212 7.82 -10.03 -14.29
CA HIS A 212 8.95 -9.92 -15.20
C HIS A 212 8.69 -8.94 -16.37
N GLY A 213 8.13 -7.75 -16.04
CA GLY A 213 7.81 -6.71 -17.01
C GLY A 213 6.59 -7.02 -17.89
N ARG A 214 5.83 -8.09 -17.64
CA ARG A 214 4.61 -8.45 -18.38
C ARG A 214 3.38 -8.26 -17.53
N ALA A 215 2.39 -7.55 -18.06
CA ALA A 215 1.11 -7.36 -17.43
C ALA A 215 0.34 -8.69 -17.37
N ALA A 216 -0.23 -9.00 -16.21
CA ALA A 216 -0.96 -10.23 -15.97
C ALA A 216 -2.42 -9.98 -15.60
N ILE A 217 -2.65 -9.01 -14.71
CA ILE A 217 -3.98 -8.72 -14.15
C ILE A 217 -4.14 -7.22 -14.03
N ALA A 218 -5.26 -6.68 -14.54
CA ALA A 218 -5.74 -5.34 -14.20
C ALA A 218 -6.93 -5.47 -13.24
N ARG A 219 -6.81 -4.89 -12.05
CA ARG A 219 -7.89 -4.75 -11.07
C ARG A 219 -8.46 -3.35 -11.12
N VAL A 220 -9.70 -3.21 -11.52
CA VAL A 220 -10.42 -1.93 -11.62
C VAL A 220 -11.33 -1.76 -10.42
N LEU A 221 -11.26 -0.60 -9.80
CA LEU A 221 -11.87 -0.29 -8.51
C LEU A 221 -12.76 0.93 -8.63
N VAL A 222 -14.02 0.78 -8.24
CA VAL A 222 -15.00 1.86 -8.19
C VAL A 222 -15.55 2.06 -6.79
N GLY A 223 -15.89 3.30 -6.43
CA GLY A 223 -16.35 3.68 -5.10
C GLY A 223 -15.23 4.13 -4.15
N LEU A 224 -15.63 4.71 -3.02
CA LEU A 224 -14.71 5.32 -2.05
C LEU A 224 -14.01 4.27 -1.19
N LYS A 225 -12.76 4.53 -0.82
CA LYS A 225 -12.05 3.77 0.23
C LYS A 225 -12.85 3.84 1.53
N GLY A 226 -13.16 2.67 2.11
CA GLY A 226 -13.88 2.57 3.39
C GLY A 226 -15.38 2.34 3.30
N GLY A 227 -16.00 2.42 2.12
CA GLY A 227 -17.44 2.17 1.97
C GLY A 227 -17.83 1.64 0.60
N GLY A 228 -18.27 0.38 0.55
CA GLY A 228 -18.90 -0.16 -0.66
C GLY A 228 -18.03 -0.26 -1.90
N ARG A 229 -16.70 -0.38 -1.76
CA ARG A 229 -15.77 -0.48 -2.88
C ARG A 229 -16.07 -1.75 -3.69
N ARG A 230 -16.30 -1.58 -4.99
CA ARG A 230 -16.55 -2.66 -5.95
C ARG A 230 -15.35 -2.81 -6.86
N GLU A 231 -15.13 -4.03 -7.38
CA GLU A 231 -13.96 -4.34 -8.19
C GLU A 231 -14.27 -5.37 -9.29
N ALA A 232 -13.54 -5.24 -10.40
CA ALA A 232 -13.49 -6.23 -11.47
C ALA A 232 -12.02 -6.47 -11.84
N CYS A 233 -11.68 -7.72 -12.17
CA CYS A 233 -10.33 -8.09 -12.59
C CYS A 233 -10.34 -8.58 -14.04
N PHE A 234 -9.32 -8.19 -14.80
CA PHE A 234 -9.17 -8.52 -16.22
C PHE A 234 -7.79 -9.14 -16.45
N ASN A 235 -7.70 -10.12 -17.33
CA ASN A 235 -6.40 -10.63 -17.79
C ASN A 235 -5.78 -9.69 -18.84
N ALA A 236 -4.57 -10.00 -19.29
CA ALA A 236 -3.84 -9.18 -20.27
C ALA A 236 -4.54 -9.07 -21.65
N GLN A 237 -5.50 -9.96 -21.96
CA GLN A 237 -6.34 -9.92 -23.14
C GLN A 237 -7.64 -9.12 -22.94
N GLY A 238 -7.83 -8.51 -21.76
CA GLY A 238 -9.03 -7.76 -21.42
C GLY A 238 -10.22 -8.63 -21.02
N ALA A 239 -10.08 -9.95 -20.93
CA ALA A 239 -11.15 -10.83 -20.49
C ALA A 239 -11.35 -10.74 -18.96
N LEU A 240 -12.62 -10.74 -18.53
CA LEU A 240 -12.99 -10.74 -17.12
C LEU A 240 -12.53 -12.01 -16.43
N LEU A 241 -11.84 -11.84 -15.30
CA LEU A 241 -11.46 -12.93 -14.41
C LEU A 241 -12.49 -13.12 -13.30
N PRO A 242 -12.89 -14.35 -12.95
CA PRO A 242 -13.82 -14.63 -11.86
C PRO A 242 -13.12 -14.53 -10.49
N MET A 243 -12.42 -13.41 -10.25
CA MET A 243 -11.65 -13.18 -9.04
C MET A 243 -11.92 -11.80 -8.47
N THR A 244 -11.92 -11.71 -7.17
CA THR A 244 -11.92 -10.46 -6.41
C THR A 244 -11.00 -10.58 -5.21
N PHE A 245 -10.50 -9.44 -4.75
CA PHE A 245 -9.64 -9.36 -3.56
C PHE A 245 -10.51 -9.22 -2.30
N ARG A 246 -10.87 -7.99 -1.97
CA ARG A 246 -11.69 -7.67 -0.78
C ARG A 246 -13.00 -6.96 -1.13
N GLY A 247 -13.11 -6.43 -2.34
CA GLY A 247 -14.28 -5.71 -2.82
C GLY A 247 -15.42 -6.63 -3.23
N GLN A 248 -16.60 -6.05 -3.38
CA GLN A 248 -17.71 -6.72 -4.03
C GLN A 248 -17.48 -6.73 -5.56
N PRO A 249 -17.95 -7.74 -6.28
CA PRO A 249 -17.88 -7.74 -7.73
C PRO A 249 -18.49 -6.48 -8.34
N SER A 250 -17.90 -6.00 -9.43
CA SER A 250 -18.36 -4.85 -10.19
C SER A 250 -18.68 -5.23 -11.63
N ASP A 251 -19.70 -4.59 -12.20
CA ASP A 251 -20.03 -4.69 -13.62
C ASP A 251 -19.29 -3.65 -14.47
N VAL A 252 -18.43 -2.83 -13.87
CA VAL A 252 -17.63 -1.84 -14.59
C VAL A 252 -16.72 -2.55 -15.58
N ARG A 253 -16.81 -2.11 -16.82
CA ARG A 253 -16.01 -2.58 -17.95
C ARG A 253 -15.33 -1.37 -18.58
N PRO A 254 -14.03 -1.12 -18.30
CA PRO A 254 -13.28 -0.14 -19.04
C PRO A 254 -13.31 -0.49 -20.54
N ALA A 255 -13.25 0.52 -21.38
CA ALA A 255 -13.10 0.29 -22.82
C ALA A 255 -11.81 -0.53 -23.08
N PRO A 256 -11.80 -1.45 -24.05
CA PRO A 256 -10.63 -2.28 -24.36
C PRO A 256 -9.35 -1.45 -24.59
N GLU A 257 -9.49 -0.29 -25.24
CA GLU A 257 -8.38 0.62 -25.54
C GLU A 257 -7.75 1.17 -24.24
N VAL A 258 -8.57 1.48 -23.23
CA VAL A 258 -8.10 1.91 -21.91
C VAL A 258 -7.32 0.79 -21.23
N LEU A 259 -7.84 -0.44 -21.21
CA LEU A 259 -7.14 -1.58 -20.65
C LEU A 259 -5.81 -1.84 -21.36
N HIS A 260 -5.77 -1.81 -22.68
CA HIS A 260 -4.56 -1.99 -23.47
C HIS A 260 -3.52 -0.90 -23.14
N GLN A 261 -3.96 0.36 -23.03
CA GLN A 261 -3.07 1.47 -22.64
C GLN A 261 -2.49 1.25 -21.24
N LEU A 262 -3.31 0.85 -20.25
CA LEU A 262 -2.86 0.57 -18.89
C LEU A 262 -1.83 -0.56 -18.86
N PHE A 263 -2.07 -1.64 -19.62
CA PHE A 263 -1.13 -2.76 -19.71
C PHE A 263 0.21 -2.33 -20.32
N ALA A 264 0.18 -1.62 -21.45
CA ALA A 264 1.40 -1.14 -22.11
C ALA A 264 2.23 -0.21 -21.22
N LEU A 265 1.58 0.74 -20.53
CA LEU A 265 2.24 1.63 -19.58
C LEU A 265 2.83 0.86 -18.40
N ALA A 266 2.07 -0.08 -17.83
CA ALA A 266 2.53 -0.89 -16.71
C ALA A 266 3.71 -1.79 -17.09
N GLU A 267 3.73 -2.38 -18.28
CA GLU A 267 4.85 -3.18 -18.80
C GLU A 267 6.10 -2.33 -18.95
N THR A 268 5.98 -1.13 -19.54
CA THR A 268 7.09 -0.20 -19.69
C THR A 268 7.66 0.25 -18.35
N VAL A 269 6.78 0.60 -17.39
CA VAL A 269 7.19 0.99 -16.03
C VAL A 269 7.88 -0.16 -15.31
N SER A 270 7.43 -1.40 -15.51
CA SER A 270 7.89 -2.58 -14.76
C SER A 270 9.07 -3.29 -15.41
N ALA A 271 9.53 -2.85 -16.59
CA ALA A 271 10.63 -3.51 -17.29
C ALA A 271 11.86 -3.68 -16.38
N GLY A 272 12.39 -4.91 -16.30
CA GLY A 272 13.52 -5.27 -15.47
C GLY A 272 13.22 -5.49 -13.98
N PHE A 273 11.92 -5.57 -13.58
CA PHE A 273 11.51 -5.98 -12.26
C PHE A 273 10.79 -7.33 -12.30
N SER A 274 11.04 -8.19 -11.32
CA SER A 274 10.33 -9.47 -11.20
C SER A 274 8.85 -9.30 -10.88
N HIS A 275 8.47 -8.22 -10.18
CA HIS A 275 7.08 -7.84 -9.93
C HIS A 275 6.98 -6.35 -9.56
N LEU A 276 5.99 -5.69 -10.14
CA LEU A 276 5.45 -4.41 -9.66
C LEU A 276 3.92 -4.44 -9.80
N ARG A 277 3.25 -3.69 -8.94
CA ARG A 277 1.87 -3.27 -9.13
C ARG A 277 1.89 -1.78 -9.47
N VAL A 278 1.38 -1.42 -10.62
CA VAL A 278 1.27 -0.02 -11.06
C VAL A 278 -0.16 0.43 -10.86
N ASP A 279 -0.37 1.45 -10.02
CA ASP A 279 -1.69 1.96 -9.65
C ASP A 279 -1.98 3.24 -10.43
N PHE A 280 -3.08 3.23 -11.18
CA PHE A 280 -3.53 4.32 -12.04
C PHE A 280 -4.78 4.98 -11.49
N TYR A 281 -4.91 6.28 -11.75
CA TYR A 281 -6.16 7.04 -11.69
C TYR A 281 -6.62 7.35 -13.11
N LEU A 282 -7.84 6.97 -13.45
CA LEU A 282 -8.47 7.29 -14.74
C LEU A 282 -9.10 8.70 -14.64
N THR A 283 -8.38 9.69 -15.17
CA THR A 283 -8.80 11.10 -15.17
C THR A 283 -9.41 11.51 -16.51
N ALA A 284 -9.96 12.73 -16.58
CA ALA A 284 -10.44 13.32 -17.83
C ALA A 284 -9.34 13.46 -18.90
N ASP A 285 -8.09 13.70 -18.45
CA ASP A 285 -6.91 13.88 -19.31
C ASP A 285 -6.19 12.56 -19.62
N GLY A 286 -6.77 11.42 -19.23
CA GLY A 286 -6.18 10.09 -19.39
C GLY A 286 -5.68 9.48 -18.09
N PRO A 287 -4.99 8.31 -18.17
CA PRO A 287 -4.51 7.62 -16.99
C PRO A 287 -3.28 8.32 -16.38
N MET A 288 -3.30 8.52 -15.06
CA MET A 288 -2.17 9.01 -14.30
C MET A 288 -1.68 7.96 -13.31
N ILE A 289 -0.36 7.75 -13.20
CA ILE A 289 0.24 6.80 -12.28
C ILE A 289 0.35 7.45 -10.89
N GLY A 290 -0.39 6.90 -9.94
CA GLY A 290 -0.44 7.38 -8.56
C GLY A 290 0.55 6.69 -7.62
N GLU A 291 0.86 5.41 -7.87
CA GLU A 291 1.76 4.60 -7.05
C GLU A 291 2.37 3.45 -7.86
N VAL A 292 3.60 3.08 -7.50
CA VAL A 292 4.25 1.85 -7.96
C VAL A 292 4.63 1.04 -6.72
N THR A 293 4.10 -0.17 -6.61
CA THR A 293 4.19 -0.97 -5.39
C THR A 293 4.90 -2.30 -5.65
N PRO A 294 6.10 -2.52 -5.07
CA PRO A 294 6.80 -3.81 -5.20
C PRO A 294 6.34 -4.86 -4.19
N TYR A 295 5.64 -4.47 -3.12
CA TYR A 295 5.25 -5.33 -2.00
C TYR A 295 3.75 -5.30 -1.76
N THR A 296 2.97 -5.83 -2.70
CA THR A 296 1.51 -5.80 -2.63
C THR A 296 1.00 -6.30 -1.27
N LEU A 297 0.44 -5.37 -0.47
CA LEU A 297 -0.06 -5.60 0.89
C LEU A 297 0.91 -6.36 1.81
N GLY A 298 2.24 -6.25 1.59
CA GLY A 298 3.24 -6.89 2.41
C GLY A 298 3.13 -8.42 2.47
N GLY A 299 2.61 -9.08 1.42
CA GLY A 299 2.39 -10.51 1.38
C GLY A 299 1.24 -11.01 2.28
N THR A 300 0.26 -10.14 2.53
CA THR A 300 -0.93 -10.47 3.34
C THR A 300 -2.23 -10.22 2.58
N LEU A 301 -2.19 -10.30 1.27
CA LEU A 301 -3.37 -10.14 0.43
C LEU A 301 -4.36 -11.29 0.65
N ARG A 302 -5.57 -10.96 1.06
CA ARG A 302 -6.67 -11.92 1.16
C ARG A 302 -7.48 -11.89 -0.13
N TRP A 303 -7.58 -13.04 -0.75
CA TRP A 303 -8.45 -13.29 -1.90
C TRP A 303 -9.83 -13.69 -1.40
N ARG A 304 -10.87 -13.30 -2.08
CA ARG A 304 -12.23 -13.79 -1.77
C ARG A 304 -12.31 -15.30 -1.91
N HIS A 305 -11.62 -15.85 -2.89
CA HIS A 305 -11.43 -17.26 -3.14
C HIS A 305 -9.93 -17.58 -2.97
N PRO A 306 -9.54 -18.28 -1.88
CA PRO A 306 -8.13 -18.46 -1.49
C PRO A 306 -7.24 -19.13 -2.54
N GLU A 307 -7.83 -19.95 -3.43
CA GLU A 307 -7.12 -20.63 -4.52
C GLU A 307 -6.41 -19.68 -5.49
N TRP A 308 -6.88 -18.42 -5.58
CA TRP A 308 -6.24 -17.42 -6.43
C TRP A 308 -4.82 -17.04 -6.00
N ASP A 309 -4.48 -17.22 -4.74
CA ASP A 309 -3.10 -17.02 -4.29
C ASP A 309 -2.12 -17.94 -5.03
N GLY A 310 -2.49 -19.23 -5.14
CA GLY A 310 -1.72 -20.20 -5.91
C GLY A 310 -1.76 -19.95 -7.43
N VAL A 311 -2.93 -19.54 -7.97
CA VAL A 311 -3.07 -19.25 -9.42
C VAL A 311 -2.17 -18.09 -9.81
N VAL A 312 -2.21 -16.97 -9.09
CA VAL A 312 -1.40 -15.79 -9.38
C VAL A 312 0.10 -16.06 -9.13
N GLY A 313 0.41 -16.90 -8.13
CA GLY A 313 1.78 -17.36 -7.92
C GLY A 313 2.33 -18.17 -9.11
N ARG A 314 1.50 -19.01 -9.75
CA ARG A 314 1.86 -19.74 -10.98
C ARG A 314 2.02 -18.81 -12.18
N MET A 315 1.16 -17.77 -12.33
CA MET A 315 1.33 -16.76 -13.37
C MET A 315 2.70 -16.07 -13.27
N TRP A 316 3.12 -15.71 -12.05
CA TRP A 316 4.44 -15.15 -11.81
C TRP A 316 5.56 -16.12 -12.17
N ALA A 317 5.48 -17.38 -11.71
CA ALA A 317 6.47 -18.42 -12.01
C ALA A 317 6.58 -18.71 -13.51
N GLU A 318 5.50 -18.62 -14.26
CA GLU A 318 5.51 -18.81 -15.73
C GLU A 318 6.28 -17.69 -16.43
N GLN A 319 6.06 -16.43 -16.04
CA GLN A 319 6.79 -15.29 -16.57
C GLN A 319 8.28 -15.33 -16.18
N GLU A 320 8.57 -15.79 -14.95
CA GLU A 320 9.94 -16.02 -14.48
C GLU A 320 10.70 -17.02 -15.37
N ARG A 321 10.07 -18.15 -15.72
CA ARG A 321 10.68 -19.13 -16.65
C ARG A 321 10.91 -18.59 -18.05
N ARG A 322 10.00 -17.71 -18.53
CA ARG A 322 10.09 -17.14 -19.91
C ARG A 322 11.06 -15.97 -20.01
N TYR A 323 11.17 -15.14 -18.97
CA TYR A 323 11.82 -13.84 -19.03
C TYR A 323 12.77 -13.55 -17.86
N GLY A 324 12.88 -14.42 -16.87
CA GLY A 324 13.68 -14.21 -15.66
C GLY A 324 15.19 -14.36 -15.81
N GLY A 325 15.67 -14.71 -17.00
CA GLY A 325 17.10 -14.87 -17.33
C GLY A 325 17.67 -13.78 -18.23
N SER A 326 16.93 -12.71 -18.45
CA SER A 326 17.38 -11.56 -19.27
C SER A 326 17.85 -10.38 -18.43
#